data_6789158db199cedc33a64c1d52f5e75e
#
_entry.id   6789158db199cedc33a64c1d52f5e75e
#
_cell.length_a   1.000
_cell.length_b   1.000
_cell.length_c   1.000
_cell.angle_alpha   90.00
_cell.angle_beta   90.00
_cell.angle_gamma   90.00
#
_symmetry.space_group_name_H-M   'P 1'
#
loop_
_entity.id
_entity.type
_entity.pdbx_description
1 polymer ?
#
loop_
_entity_poly.entity_id
_entity_poly.type
_entity_poly.pdbx_seq_one_letter_code
_entity_poly.pdbx_strand_id
1 'polypeptide(L)'
;MSERSSSTSTYLLVPILLIALLLGTAAIRNPSFVSLSGFGSAIIVAAPLVFATYALMSLAVAGRGTVDLAVGPLMAFINVSIVKLNMLGVVTGPFGVFFVALGLGVIYQLLFALIVIWVRVQPIIVALSGFLALSGINLVILQRPGGMAPEWMGSWGLGTTIFSPILLIVLIATAGWLLFTLTPFYA
;
A
#
# COMPACT_ATOMS: atom_id res chain seq x y z
N MET A 1 20.23 33.40 -14.74
CA MET A 1 19.72 32.38 -13.79
C MET A 1 18.20 32.22 -13.93
N SER A 2 17.65 32.07 -15.12
CA SER A 2 16.17 32.04 -15.33
C SER A 2 15.66 30.89 -16.22
N GLU A 3 16.47 29.91 -16.58
CA GLU A 3 16.04 28.83 -17.49
C GLU A 3 15.71 27.48 -16.81
N ARG A 4 15.86 27.36 -15.49
CA ARG A 4 15.53 26.11 -14.78
C ARG A 4 14.05 25.91 -14.41
N SER A 5 13.23 26.94 -14.55
CA SER A 5 11.81 26.87 -14.15
C SER A 5 10.88 26.29 -15.22
N SER A 6 11.23 26.37 -16.51
CA SER A 6 10.33 25.94 -17.60
C SER A 6 10.39 24.44 -17.90
N SER A 7 11.50 23.77 -17.62
CA SER A 7 11.67 22.35 -17.96
C SER A 7 10.86 21.42 -17.04
N THR A 8 10.73 21.74 -15.76
CA THR A 8 9.97 20.93 -14.79
C THR A 8 8.47 20.94 -15.07
N SER A 9 7.95 22.08 -15.55
CA SER A 9 6.54 22.21 -15.92
C SER A 9 6.15 21.33 -17.11
N THR A 10 7.04 21.18 -18.09
CA THR A 10 6.79 20.39 -19.31
C THR A 10 6.78 18.88 -19.02
N TYR A 11 7.61 18.39 -18.09
CA TYR A 11 7.63 16.98 -17.72
C TYR A 11 6.34 16.54 -17.02
N LEU A 12 5.71 17.42 -16.24
CA LEU A 12 4.47 17.12 -15.54
C LEU A 12 3.23 17.27 -16.45
N LEU A 13 3.34 18.04 -17.53
CA LEU A 13 2.22 18.33 -18.42
C LEU A 13 1.71 17.06 -19.13
N VAL A 14 2.60 16.19 -19.60
CA VAL A 14 2.23 14.94 -20.29
C VAL A 14 1.48 13.99 -19.34
N PRO A 15 1.99 13.65 -18.13
CA PRO A 15 1.24 12.83 -17.18
C PRO A 15 -0.11 13.44 -16.78
N ILE A 16 -0.16 14.74 -16.54
CA ILE A 16 -1.39 15.43 -16.16
C ILE A 16 -2.45 15.36 -17.28
N LEU A 17 -2.06 15.65 -18.53
CA LEU A 17 -2.95 15.53 -19.68
C LEU A 17 -3.45 14.10 -19.88
N LEU A 18 -2.58 13.11 -19.69
CA LEU A 18 -2.93 11.70 -19.82
C LEU A 18 -3.92 11.28 -18.74
N ILE A 19 -3.69 11.69 -17.49
CA ILE A 19 -4.62 11.45 -16.39
C ILE A 19 -5.96 12.13 -16.66
N ALA A 20 -5.96 13.39 -17.07
CA ALA A 20 -7.19 14.13 -17.37
C ALA A 20 -7.98 13.48 -18.51
N LEU A 21 -7.30 13.01 -19.56
CA LEU A 21 -7.93 12.31 -20.68
C LEU A 21 -8.51 10.96 -20.25
N LEU A 22 -7.77 10.17 -19.45
CA LEU A 22 -8.25 8.90 -18.93
C LEU A 22 -9.47 9.09 -18.00
N LEU A 23 -9.41 10.04 -17.08
CA LEU A 23 -10.53 10.36 -16.19
C LEU A 23 -11.74 10.87 -16.97
N GLY A 24 -11.52 11.74 -17.97
CA GLY A 24 -12.59 12.25 -18.82
C GLY A 24 -13.29 11.14 -19.62
N THR A 25 -12.51 10.25 -20.23
CA THR A 25 -13.08 9.10 -20.97
C THR A 25 -13.79 8.11 -20.06
N ALA A 26 -13.28 7.87 -18.84
CA ALA A 26 -13.93 7.02 -17.85
C ALA A 26 -15.26 7.62 -17.38
N ALA A 27 -15.30 8.92 -17.09
CA ALA A 27 -16.51 9.64 -16.68
C ALA A 27 -17.59 9.64 -17.75
N ILE A 28 -17.21 9.79 -19.04
CA ILE A 28 -18.15 9.75 -20.16
C ILE A 28 -18.72 8.34 -20.35
N ARG A 29 -17.88 7.31 -20.22
CA ARG A 29 -18.31 5.93 -20.40
C ARG A 29 -19.14 5.39 -19.24
N ASN A 30 -18.86 5.84 -18.05
CA ASN A 30 -19.59 5.43 -16.84
C ASN A 30 -19.80 6.61 -15.90
N PRO A 31 -20.95 7.31 -16.00
CA PRO A 31 -21.27 8.44 -15.14
C PRO A 31 -21.28 8.11 -13.64
N SER A 32 -21.49 6.84 -13.26
CA SER A 32 -21.41 6.41 -11.85
C SER A 32 -20.00 6.54 -11.27
N PHE A 33 -18.97 6.64 -12.12
CA PHE A 33 -17.59 6.87 -11.69
C PHE A 33 -17.42 8.23 -10.98
N VAL A 34 -18.18 9.23 -11.37
CA VAL A 34 -18.17 10.58 -10.78
C VAL A 34 -19.21 10.73 -9.64
N SER A 35 -19.88 9.66 -9.27
CA SER A 35 -20.83 9.64 -8.15
C SER A 35 -20.13 9.56 -6.79
N LEU A 36 -20.86 9.86 -5.69
CA LEU A 36 -20.37 9.67 -4.33
C LEU A 36 -19.86 8.24 -4.06
N SER A 37 -20.57 7.24 -4.59
CA SER A 37 -20.17 5.83 -4.48
C SER A 37 -18.92 5.53 -5.30
N GLY A 38 -18.76 6.14 -6.47
CA GLY A 38 -17.56 6.03 -7.29
C GLY A 38 -16.32 6.58 -6.58
N PHE A 39 -16.43 7.76 -5.97
CA PHE A 39 -15.35 8.33 -5.15
C PHE A 39 -15.03 7.46 -3.93
N GLY A 40 -16.06 6.95 -3.23
CA GLY A 40 -15.85 6.02 -2.12
C GLY A 40 -15.07 4.77 -2.53
N SER A 41 -15.43 4.17 -3.65
CA SER A 41 -14.73 3.01 -4.21
C SER A 41 -13.29 3.34 -4.62
N ALA A 42 -13.07 4.51 -5.21
CA ALA A 42 -11.72 4.97 -5.59
C ALA A 42 -10.81 5.14 -4.36
N ILE A 43 -11.33 5.69 -3.25
CA ILE A 43 -10.59 5.84 -1.99
C ILE A 43 -10.17 4.48 -1.44
N ILE A 44 -11.08 3.49 -1.46
CA ILE A 44 -10.79 2.14 -0.98
C ILE A 44 -9.67 1.48 -1.78
N VAL A 45 -9.72 1.61 -3.10
CA VAL A 45 -8.68 1.06 -3.99
C VAL A 45 -7.36 1.81 -3.85
N ALA A 46 -7.40 3.13 -3.63
CA ALA A 46 -6.20 3.95 -3.46
C ALA A 46 -5.54 3.79 -2.07
N ALA A 47 -6.30 3.47 -1.01
CA ALA A 47 -5.79 3.41 0.35
C ALA A 47 -4.53 2.52 0.51
N PRO A 48 -4.50 1.27 0.03
CA PRO A 48 -3.31 0.43 0.13
C PRO A 48 -2.08 1.04 -0.57
N LEU A 49 -2.29 1.72 -1.71
CA LEU A 49 -1.22 2.38 -2.46
C LEU A 49 -0.67 3.60 -1.70
N VAL A 50 -1.53 4.36 -1.04
CA VAL A 50 -1.13 5.48 -0.18
C VAL A 50 -0.27 5.00 0.98
N PHE A 51 -0.69 3.94 1.69
CA PHE A 51 0.10 3.36 2.77
C PHE A 51 1.43 2.78 2.29
N ALA A 52 1.45 2.08 1.15
CA ALA A 52 2.67 1.59 0.54
C ALA A 52 3.62 2.74 0.18
N THR A 53 3.10 3.85 -0.32
CA THR A 53 3.90 5.05 -0.63
C THR A 53 4.55 5.62 0.64
N TYR A 54 3.82 5.76 1.75
CA TYR A 54 4.38 6.26 3.01
C TYR A 54 5.48 5.32 3.55
N ALA A 55 5.26 4.00 3.47
CA ALA A 55 6.26 3.02 3.86
C ALA A 55 7.54 3.15 3.01
N LEU A 56 7.40 3.23 1.68
CA LEU A 56 8.53 3.39 0.76
C LEU A 56 9.26 4.71 0.94
N MET A 57 8.55 5.82 1.17
CA MET A 57 9.17 7.12 1.43
C MET A 57 9.98 7.10 2.72
N SER A 58 9.43 6.50 3.80
CA SER A 58 10.14 6.36 5.08
C SER A 58 11.41 5.54 4.92
N LEU A 59 11.35 4.45 4.16
CA LEU A 59 12.50 3.61 3.86
C LEU A 59 13.55 4.34 3.01
N ALA A 60 13.11 5.08 1.99
CA ALA A 60 14.00 5.83 1.10
C ALA A 60 14.80 6.90 1.86
N VAL A 61 14.18 7.57 2.82
CA VAL A 61 14.85 8.56 3.68
C VAL A 61 15.82 7.88 4.64
N ALA A 62 15.39 6.83 5.36
CA ALA A 62 16.25 6.11 6.31
C ALA A 62 17.40 5.36 5.62
N GLY A 63 17.14 4.80 4.45
CA GLY A 63 18.08 3.95 3.68
C GLY A 63 18.86 4.68 2.60
N ARG A 64 18.94 6.02 2.61
CA ARG A 64 19.66 6.82 1.60
C ARG A 64 19.25 6.50 0.15
N GLY A 65 17.95 6.39 -0.10
CA GLY A 65 17.41 6.12 -1.44
C GLY A 65 17.22 4.63 -1.77
N THR A 66 17.27 3.75 -0.78
CA THR A 66 16.93 2.33 -0.98
C THR A 66 15.42 2.17 -1.21
N VAL A 67 15.06 1.26 -2.10
CA VAL A 67 13.66 0.94 -2.40
C VAL A 67 13.42 -0.52 -2.08
N ASP A 68 12.38 -0.81 -1.31
CA ASP A 68 11.92 -2.19 -1.07
C ASP A 68 10.93 -2.60 -2.18
N LEU A 69 11.39 -3.45 -3.07
CA LEU A 69 10.56 -3.99 -4.16
C LEU A 69 9.56 -5.04 -3.68
N ALA A 70 9.75 -5.57 -2.48
CA ALA A 70 8.91 -6.63 -1.94
C ALA A 70 7.63 -6.13 -1.25
N VAL A 71 7.39 -4.82 -1.18
CA VAL A 71 6.18 -4.25 -0.54
C VAL A 71 4.90 -4.81 -1.16
N GLY A 72 4.81 -4.94 -2.50
CA GLY A 72 3.65 -5.52 -3.17
C GLY A 72 3.40 -6.98 -2.77
N PRO A 73 4.35 -7.89 -2.97
CA PRO A 73 4.25 -9.28 -2.52
C PRO A 73 4.04 -9.44 -1.01
N LEU A 74 4.58 -8.54 -0.17
CA LEU A 74 4.34 -8.54 1.27
C LEU A 74 2.88 -8.21 1.61
N MET A 75 2.31 -7.21 0.96
CA MET A 75 0.89 -6.88 1.10
C MET A 75 0.01 -8.06 0.68
N ALA A 76 0.34 -8.73 -0.43
CA ALA A 76 -0.33 -9.93 -0.87
C ALA A 76 -0.17 -11.08 0.15
N PHE A 77 1.03 -11.28 0.71
CA PHE A 77 1.31 -12.29 1.73
C PHE A 77 0.48 -12.09 3.00
N ILE A 78 0.39 -10.87 3.49
CA ILE A 78 -0.45 -10.52 4.63
C ILE A 78 -1.92 -10.81 4.31
N ASN A 79 -2.38 -10.40 3.13
CA ASN A 79 -3.76 -10.62 2.69
C ASN A 79 -4.11 -12.12 2.63
N VAL A 80 -3.34 -12.92 1.89
CA VAL A 80 -3.63 -14.37 1.75
C VAL A 80 -3.50 -15.11 3.09
N SER A 81 -2.62 -14.66 3.98
CA SER A 81 -2.47 -15.21 5.33
C SER A 81 -3.72 -14.93 6.18
N ILE A 82 -4.24 -13.71 6.16
CA ILE A 82 -5.46 -13.33 6.87
C ILE A 82 -6.65 -14.13 6.33
N VAL A 83 -6.81 -14.19 5.00
CA VAL A 83 -7.88 -14.97 4.37
C VAL A 83 -7.80 -16.44 4.79
N LYS A 84 -6.61 -17.04 4.77
CA LYS A 84 -6.41 -18.43 5.17
C LYS A 84 -6.73 -18.67 6.65
N LEU A 85 -6.27 -17.78 7.53
CA LEU A 85 -6.53 -17.86 8.97
C LEU A 85 -8.02 -17.65 9.30
N ASN A 86 -8.72 -16.78 8.55
CA ASN A 86 -10.15 -16.60 8.67
C ASN A 86 -10.92 -17.87 8.25
N MET A 87 -10.53 -18.49 7.14
CA MET A 87 -11.13 -19.75 6.68
C MET A 87 -10.94 -20.90 7.69
N LEU A 88 -9.85 -20.87 8.47
CA LEU A 88 -9.58 -21.82 9.54
C LEU A 88 -10.27 -21.46 10.86
N GLY A 89 -10.99 -20.34 10.92
CA GLY A 89 -11.66 -19.85 12.12
C GLY A 89 -10.71 -19.33 13.22
N VAL A 90 -9.42 -19.16 12.91
CA VAL A 90 -8.40 -18.74 13.89
C VAL A 90 -8.41 -17.22 14.09
N VAL A 91 -8.62 -16.46 13.01
CA VAL A 91 -8.57 -14.99 13.04
C VAL A 91 -9.80 -14.44 12.32
N THR A 92 -10.84 -14.12 13.08
CA THR A 92 -12.11 -13.61 12.54
C THR A 92 -12.38 -12.16 12.94
N GLY A 93 -11.86 -11.72 14.09
CA GLY A 93 -12.11 -10.39 14.64
C GLY A 93 -11.10 -9.33 14.18
N PRO A 94 -11.46 -8.02 14.27
CA PRO A 94 -10.63 -6.92 13.81
C PRO A 94 -9.27 -6.81 14.54
N PHE A 95 -9.24 -7.06 15.85
CA PHE A 95 -7.99 -7.06 16.61
C PHE A 95 -7.06 -8.18 16.18
N GLY A 96 -7.58 -9.39 15.94
CA GLY A 96 -6.79 -10.52 15.45
C GLY A 96 -6.17 -10.22 14.09
N VAL A 97 -6.95 -9.67 13.16
CA VAL A 97 -6.47 -9.26 11.84
C VAL A 97 -5.38 -8.19 11.96
N PHE A 98 -5.58 -7.18 12.81
CA PHE A 98 -4.60 -6.12 13.02
C PHE A 98 -3.26 -6.66 13.55
N PHE A 99 -3.30 -7.49 14.60
CA PHE A 99 -2.07 -8.04 15.19
C PHE A 99 -1.34 -9.03 14.26
N VAL A 100 -2.08 -9.82 13.49
CA VAL A 100 -1.48 -10.71 12.49
C VAL A 100 -0.83 -9.88 11.37
N ALA A 101 -1.51 -8.88 10.84
CA ALA A 101 -0.96 -8.02 9.80
C ALA A 101 0.31 -7.30 10.28
N LEU A 102 0.25 -6.70 11.48
CA LEU A 102 1.37 -6.01 12.10
C LEU A 102 2.55 -6.98 12.35
N GLY A 103 2.26 -8.15 12.93
CA GLY A 103 3.28 -9.16 13.24
C GLY A 103 4.00 -9.67 12.00
N LEU A 104 3.27 -10.02 10.95
CA LEU A 104 3.85 -10.48 9.68
C LEU A 104 4.69 -9.38 9.02
N GLY A 105 4.21 -8.14 9.02
CA GLY A 105 4.95 -7.00 8.50
C GLY A 105 6.24 -6.74 9.28
N VAL A 106 6.17 -6.72 10.61
CA VAL A 106 7.34 -6.50 11.48
C VAL A 106 8.36 -7.64 11.33
N ILE A 107 7.91 -8.88 11.33
CA ILE A 107 8.80 -10.04 11.17
C ILE A 107 9.55 -9.95 9.83
N TYR A 108 8.84 -9.64 8.73
CA TYR A 108 9.47 -9.48 7.44
C TYR A 108 10.53 -8.37 7.44
N GLN A 109 10.19 -7.19 7.97
CA GLN A 109 11.11 -6.05 8.00
C GLN A 109 12.31 -6.29 8.92
N LEU A 110 12.14 -7.01 10.03
CA LEU A 110 13.26 -7.42 10.88
C LEU A 110 14.19 -8.39 10.15
N LEU A 111 13.65 -9.38 9.44
CA LEU A 111 14.45 -10.30 8.62
C LEU A 111 15.19 -9.55 7.50
N PHE A 112 14.50 -8.64 6.82
CA PHE A 112 15.11 -7.78 5.81
C PHE A 112 16.29 -6.98 6.38
N ALA A 113 16.06 -6.26 7.48
CA ALA A 113 17.08 -5.45 8.14
C ALA A 113 18.26 -6.30 8.63
N LEU A 114 17.98 -7.47 9.20
CA LEU A 114 19.00 -8.40 9.70
C LEU A 114 19.91 -8.88 8.56
N ILE A 115 19.35 -9.25 7.42
CA ILE A 115 20.13 -9.69 6.25
C ILE A 115 20.99 -8.53 5.73
N VAL A 116 20.42 -7.34 5.59
CA VAL A 116 21.15 -6.16 5.10
C VAL A 116 22.32 -5.81 6.03
N ILE A 117 22.08 -5.78 7.35
CA ILE A 117 23.07 -5.32 8.33
C ILE A 117 24.10 -6.40 8.63
N TRP A 118 23.65 -7.64 8.85
CA TRP A 118 24.52 -8.72 9.33
C TRP A 118 25.26 -9.43 8.21
N VAL A 119 24.55 -9.76 7.14
CA VAL A 119 25.16 -10.39 5.94
C VAL A 119 25.83 -9.35 5.04
N ARG A 120 25.53 -8.06 5.26
CA ARG A 120 26.09 -6.92 4.49
C ARG A 120 25.80 -7.00 2.99
N VAL A 121 24.64 -7.50 2.63
CA VAL A 121 24.17 -7.55 1.24
C VAL A 121 23.49 -6.23 0.90
N GLN A 122 23.61 -5.82 -0.35
CA GLN A 122 22.93 -4.61 -0.83
C GLN A 122 21.41 -4.73 -0.66
N PRO A 123 20.72 -3.71 -0.13
CA PRO A 123 19.28 -3.76 0.15
C PRO A 123 18.43 -4.14 -1.06
N ILE A 124 18.80 -3.69 -2.26
CA ILE A 124 18.06 -4.00 -3.48
C ILE A 124 18.07 -5.49 -3.83
N ILE A 125 19.16 -6.21 -3.52
CA ILE A 125 19.28 -7.65 -3.75
C ILE A 125 18.37 -8.39 -2.76
N VAL A 126 18.36 -7.96 -1.49
CA VAL A 126 17.49 -8.53 -0.46
C VAL A 126 16.02 -8.28 -0.80
N ALA A 127 15.68 -7.07 -1.26
CA ALA A 127 14.33 -6.71 -1.68
C ALA A 127 13.85 -7.58 -2.86
N LEU A 128 14.69 -7.78 -3.87
CA LEU A 128 14.36 -8.62 -5.02
C LEU A 128 14.20 -10.09 -4.63
N SER A 129 15.07 -10.59 -3.76
CA SER A 129 14.98 -11.95 -3.22
C SER A 129 13.69 -12.12 -2.41
N GLY A 130 13.36 -11.15 -1.58
CA GLY A 130 12.10 -11.10 -0.81
C GLY A 130 10.87 -11.06 -1.72
N PHE A 131 10.92 -10.28 -2.80
CA PHE A 131 9.86 -10.25 -3.82
C PHE A 131 9.59 -11.65 -4.39
N LEU A 132 10.62 -12.36 -4.82
CA LEU A 132 10.47 -13.68 -5.41
C LEU A 132 10.01 -14.73 -4.38
N ALA A 133 10.59 -14.69 -3.18
CA ALA A 133 10.24 -15.62 -2.10
C ALA A 133 8.78 -15.45 -1.67
N LEU A 134 8.34 -14.21 -1.39
CA LEU A 134 6.96 -13.93 -1.00
C LEU A 134 5.96 -14.22 -2.12
N SER A 135 6.33 -13.94 -3.37
CA SER A 135 5.48 -14.29 -4.51
C SER A 135 5.26 -15.80 -4.62
N GLY A 136 6.32 -16.59 -4.42
CA GLY A 136 6.21 -18.06 -4.39
C GLY A 136 5.39 -18.57 -3.20
N ILE A 137 5.60 -18.03 -2.00
CA ILE A 137 4.86 -18.40 -0.79
C ILE A 137 3.36 -18.08 -0.95
N ASN A 138 3.01 -16.94 -1.54
CA ASN A 138 1.62 -16.56 -1.78
C ASN A 138 0.87 -17.60 -2.61
N LEU A 139 1.51 -18.16 -3.65
CA LEU A 139 0.93 -19.21 -4.48
C LEU A 139 0.75 -20.54 -3.73
N VAL A 140 1.59 -20.83 -2.73
CA VAL A 140 1.47 -22.03 -1.91
C VAL A 140 0.36 -21.90 -0.87
N ILE A 141 0.21 -20.73 -0.24
CA ILE A 141 -0.82 -20.49 0.80
C ILE A 141 -2.20 -20.51 0.17
N LEU A 142 -2.38 -19.86 -0.98
CA LEU A 142 -3.65 -19.76 -1.68
C LEU A 142 -3.45 -20.15 -3.14
N GLN A 143 -3.55 -21.45 -3.41
CA GLN A 143 -3.28 -22.05 -4.73
C GLN A 143 -4.29 -21.63 -5.81
N ARG A 144 -5.47 -21.18 -5.41
CA ARG A 144 -6.54 -20.73 -6.31
C ARG A 144 -7.08 -19.38 -5.83
N PRO A 145 -7.42 -18.48 -6.77
CA PRO A 145 -8.15 -17.27 -6.41
C PRO A 145 -9.44 -17.64 -5.69
N GLY A 146 -9.66 -17.06 -4.52
CA GLY A 146 -10.83 -17.34 -3.71
C GLY A 146 -10.54 -17.13 -2.24
N GLY A 147 -11.43 -17.62 -1.41
CA GLY A 147 -11.41 -17.43 0.04
C GLY A 147 -12.34 -16.31 0.46
N MET A 148 -12.67 -16.30 1.75
CA MET A 148 -13.55 -15.30 2.34
C MET A 148 -12.76 -14.49 3.35
N ALA A 149 -12.72 -13.18 3.13
CA ALA A 149 -12.25 -12.24 4.15
C ALA A 149 -13.27 -12.20 5.30
N PRO A 150 -12.88 -11.78 6.51
CA PRO A 150 -13.82 -11.57 7.60
C PRO A 150 -14.98 -10.67 7.18
N GLU A 151 -16.22 -11.03 7.55
CA GLU A 151 -17.45 -10.34 7.10
C GLU A 151 -17.46 -8.84 7.42
N TRP A 152 -16.91 -8.45 8.58
CA TRP A 152 -16.82 -7.05 8.97
C TRP A 152 -15.95 -6.22 8.02
N MET A 153 -14.96 -6.82 7.35
CA MET A 153 -14.14 -6.13 6.34
C MET A 153 -14.96 -5.78 5.10
N GLY A 154 -15.96 -6.60 4.77
CA GLY A 154 -16.88 -6.31 3.66
C GLY A 154 -17.62 -4.98 3.87
N SER A 155 -18.11 -4.72 5.09
CA SER A 155 -18.80 -3.46 5.41
C SER A 155 -17.88 -2.23 5.34
N TRP A 156 -16.58 -2.40 5.53
CA TRP A 156 -15.59 -1.34 5.40
C TRP A 156 -15.13 -1.14 3.96
N GLY A 157 -15.07 -2.24 3.19
CA GLY A 157 -14.59 -2.27 1.81
C GLY A 157 -15.66 -1.98 0.74
N LEU A 158 -16.94 -2.17 1.06
CA LEU A 158 -18.05 -1.85 0.15
C LEU A 158 -18.44 -0.37 0.30
N GLY A 159 -17.52 0.52 -0.07
CA GLY A 159 -17.72 1.96 0.04
C GLY A 159 -18.90 2.45 -0.80
N THR A 160 -20.06 2.49 -0.18
CA THR A 160 -21.24 3.14 -0.76
C THR A 160 -21.29 4.63 -0.45
N THR A 161 -20.39 5.12 0.43
CA THR A 161 -20.32 6.53 0.85
C THR A 161 -18.87 7.01 0.92
N ILE A 162 -18.65 8.31 0.73
CA ILE A 162 -17.33 8.95 0.89
C ILE A 162 -16.81 8.79 2.32
N PHE A 163 -17.67 8.77 3.32
CA PHE A 163 -17.34 8.62 4.73
C PHE A 163 -17.17 7.15 5.15
N SER A 164 -16.39 6.37 4.39
CA SER A 164 -16.03 5.02 4.84
C SER A 164 -15.00 5.10 5.98
N PRO A 165 -14.98 4.12 6.91
CA PRO A 165 -13.94 4.04 7.95
C PRO A 165 -12.52 4.07 7.39
N ILE A 166 -12.33 3.58 6.16
CA ILE A 166 -11.05 3.58 5.44
C ILE A 166 -10.57 5.00 5.17
N LEU A 167 -11.45 5.93 4.78
CA LEU A 167 -11.08 7.33 4.58
C LEU A 167 -10.52 7.94 5.86
N LEU A 168 -11.16 7.69 7.00
CA LEU A 168 -10.71 8.20 8.29
C LEU A 168 -9.33 7.64 8.66
N ILE A 169 -9.11 6.34 8.43
CA ILE A 169 -7.81 5.69 8.65
C ILE A 169 -6.73 6.30 7.75
N VAL A 170 -7.02 6.53 6.48
CA VAL A 170 -6.10 7.18 5.53
C VAL A 170 -5.77 8.60 5.98
N LEU A 171 -6.77 9.39 6.43
CA LEU A 171 -6.55 10.74 6.91
C LEU A 171 -5.70 10.78 8.19
N ILE A 172 -5.97 9.91 9.16
CA ILE A 172 -5.17 9.79 10.39
C ILE A 172 -3.73 9.39 10.05
N ALA A 173 -3.54 8.40 9.18
CA ALA A 173 -2.21 7.97 8.76
C ALA A 173 -1.46 9.08 8.01
N THR A 174 -2.15 9.82 7.15
CA THR A 174 -1.57 10.97 6.42
C THR A 174 -1.15 12.07 7.39
N ALA A 175 -2.03 12.41 8.35
CA ALA A 175 -1.71 13.40 9.38
C ALA A 175 -0.53 12.94 10.26
N GLY A 176 -0.51 11.68 10.67
CA GLY A 176 0.60 11.09 11.42
C GLY A 176 1.91 11.12 10.64
N TRP A 177 1.87 10.77 9.35
CA TRP A 177 3.03 10.82 8.47
C TRP A 177 3.55 12.26 8.27
N LEU A 178 2.64 13.22 8.06
CA LEU A 178 3.01 14.65 7.97
C LEU A 178 3.64 15.16 9.28
N LEU A 179 3.05 14.84 10.43
CA LEU A 179 3.63 15.19 11.72
C LEU A 179 5.02 14.58 11.90
N PHE A 180 5.20 13.33 11.49
CA PHE A 180 6.49 12.66 11.56
C PHE A 180 7.53 13.34 10.67
N THR A 181 7.19 13.74 9.44
CA THR A 181 8.10 14.44 8.52
C THR A 181 8.41 15.89 8.94
N LEU A 182 7.51 16.53 9.70
CA LEU A 182 7.70 17.88 10.23
C LEU A 182 8.49 17.89 11.54
N THR A 183 8.75 16.73 12.15
CA THR A 183 9.56 16.66 13.37
C THR A 183 11.05 16.78 13.04
N PRO A 184 11.87 17.37 13.95
CA PRO A 184 13.30 17.61 13.71
C PRO A 184 14.15 16.33 13.57
N PHE A 185 13.56 15.16 13.72
CA PHE A 185 14.23 13.89 13.44
C PHE A 185 14.47 13.64 11.93
N TYR A 186 13.81 14.41 11.06
CA TYR A 186 13.94 14.32 9.59
C TYR A 186 14.84 15.44 9.01
N ALA A 187 15.18 16.46 9.79
CA ALA A 187 16.10 17.54 9.44
C ALA A 187 17.53 17.18 9.83
#